data_386ddd36d3dd1d6de1d3d377b2bdacd3
#
_entry.id   386ddd36d3dd1d6de1d3d377b2bdacd3
#
_cell.length_a   1.000
_cell.length_b   1.000
_cell.length_c   1.000
_cell.angle_alpha   90.00
_cell.angle_beta   90.00
_cell.angle_gamma   90.00
#
_symmetry.space_group_name_H-M   'P 1'
#
loop_
_entity.id
_entity.type
_entity.pdbx_description
1 polymer ?
#
loop_
_entity_poly.entity_id
_entity_poly.type
_entity_poly.pdbx_seq_one_letter_code
_entity_poly.pdbx_strand_id
1 'polypeptide(L)'
;MKNKLFILGIAVTVVACNQTSYKNVELNTQIDSVSYSLGISVANNLKSSGFESIETRAFASAFSDVFEGNEVKINEEDANLLIQDYFVELSQKKSQEAISAGQVFLDENSKKEGVTITASGLQYEVLTNGTGANPVETDQVTVHYHGTLVDGTVFDSSVERGQPATFPVNGVIPGWVEALQLMSVGSKYKLYIPSDLAYGDRGAGGLIGPNETLIFEVELLSIN
;
A
#
# COMPACT_ATOMS: atom_id res chain seq x y z
N MET A 1 70.81 -8.69 50.01
CA MET A 1 69.60 -7.87 50.03
C MET A 1 68.89 -8.12 48.68
N LYS A 2 67.84 -8.90 48.70
CA LYS A 2 67.04 -9.30 47.46
C LYS A 2 65.71 -8.54 47.48
N ASN A 3 65.59 -7.53 46.60
CA ASN A 3 64.33 -6.85 46.38
C ASN A 3 63.35 -7.75 45.55
N LYS A 4 62.24 -8.10 46.14
CA LYS A 4 61.12 -8.74 45.43
C LYS A 4 60.15 -7.65 44.93
N LEU A 5 60.08 -7.46 43.62
CA LEU A 5 59.17 -6.57 42.98
C LEU A 5 57.80 -7.32 42.86
N PHE A 6 56.74 -6.84 43.53
CA PHE A 6 55.37 -7.34 43.42
C PHE A 6 54.76 -6.62 42.26
N ILE A 7 54.47 -7.35 41.18
CA ILE A 7 53.65 -6.87 40.06
C ILE A 7 52.21 -7.12 40.40
N LEU A 8 51.45 -6.05 40.65
CA LEU A 8 50.02 -6.10 40.88
C LEU A 8 49.32 -6.14 39.52
N GLY A 9 48.85 -7.30 39.10
CA GLY A 9 48.09 -7.46 37.86
C GLY A 9 46.67 -6.87 38.02
N ILE A 10 46.38 -5.78 37.29
CA ILE A 10 45.04 -5.24 37.17
C ILE A 10 44.28 -6.11 36.17
N ALA A 11 43.37 -6.93 36.66
CA ALA A 11 42.41 -7.65 35.83
C ALA A 11 41.37 -6.65 35.30
N VAL A 12 41.52 -6.24 34.05
CA VAL A 12 40.47 -5.49 33.33
C VAL A 12 39.38 -6.48 32.97
N THR A 13 38.29 -6.49 33.72
CA THR A 13 37.08 -7.19 33.34
C THR A 13 36.41 -6.42 32.19
N VAL A 14 36.58 -6.90 30.95
CA VAL A 14 35.83 -6.43 29.81
C VAL A 14 34.40 -6.91 30.02
N VAL A 15 33.51 -6.01 30.45
CA VAL A 15 32.08 -6.22 30.40
C VAL A 15 31.71 -6.20 28.92
N ALA A 16 31.66 -7.37 28.29
CA ALA A 16 31.06 -7.55 26.97
C ALA A 16 29.60 -7.16 27.10
N CYS A 17 29.24 -5.99 26.56
CA CYS A 17 27.85 -5.65 26.31
C CYS A 17 27.26 -6.76 25.42
N ASN A 18 26.48 -7.63 26.04
CA ASN A 18 25.70 -8.67 25.33
C ASN A 18 24.64 -7.94 24.53
N GLN A 19 24.96 -7.54 23.28
CA GLN A 19 23.96 -7.12 22.31
C GLN A 19 23.13 -8.37 22.01
N THR A 20 21.97 -8.48 22.62
CA THR A 20 21.00 -9.53 22.34
C THR A 20 20.65 -9.43 20.86
N SER A 21 21.26 -10.29 20.05
CA SER A 21 20.95 -10.39 18.63
C SER A 21 19.66 -11.16 18.49
N TYR A 22 18.59 -10.51 18.07
CA TYR A 22 17.32 -11.18 17.71
C TYR A 22 17.41 -11.95 16.37
N LYS A 23 18.59 -11.98 15.74
CA LYS A 23 18.86 -12.77 14.55
C LYS A 23 19.27 -14.18 14.97
N ASN A 24 18.72 -15.21 14.32
CA ASN A 24 18.99 -16.63 14.56
C ASN A 24 18.47 -17.17 15.92
N VAL A 25 17.23 -16.85 16.26
CA VAL A 25 16.53 -17.49 17.38
C VAL A 25 16.15 -18.90 16.97
N GLU A 26 16.56 -19.91 17.76
CA GLU A 26 16.14 -21.29 17.59
C GLU A 26 14.74 -21.49 18.19
N LEU A 27 13.88 -22.21 17.49
CA LEU A 27 12.49 -22.51 17.92
C LEU A 27 12.43 -23.94 18.47
N ASN A 28 12.90 -24.10 19.70
CA ASN A 28 13.06 -25.42 20.33
C ASN A 28 11.81 -25.89 21.08
N THR A 29 10.91 -24.98 21.42
CA THR A 29 9.67 -25.28 22.16
C THR A 29 8.44 -24.84 21.39
N GLN A 30 7.28 -25.34 21.81
CA GLN A 30 6.00 -24.89 21.24
C GLN A 30 5.78 -23.40 21.47
N ILE A 31 6.15 -22.88 22.63
CA ILE A 31 5.98 -21.45 22.94
C ILE A 31 6.88 -20.57 22.08
N ASP A 32 8.11 -21.02 21.76
CA ASP A 32 9.00 -20.29 20.84
C ASP A 32 8.34 -20.16 19.45
N SER A 33 7.79 -21.27 18.94
CA SER A 33 7.12 -21.31 17.64
C SER A 33 5.88 -20.43 17.60
N VAL A 34 5.07 -20.44 18.67
CA VAL A 34 3.87 -19.58 18.80
C VAL A 34 4.27 -18.11 18.87
N SER A 35 5.27 -17.77 19.69
CA SER A 35 5.77 -16.39 19.82
C SER A 35 6.30 -15.85 18.51
N TYR A 36 7.07 -16.64 17.77
CA TYR A 36 7.57 -16.26 16.46
C TYR A 36 6.43 -16.07 15.43
N SER A 37 5.43 -16.95 15.47
CA SER A 37 4.25 -16.85 14.59
C SER A 37 3.42 -15.58 14.87
N LEU A 38 3.25 -15.23 16.16
CA LEU A 38 2.62 -13.97 16.55
C LEU A 38 3.43 -12.77 16.03
N GLY A 39 4.77 -12.82 16.13
CA GLY A 39 5.65 -11.82 15.57
C GLY A 39 5.47 -11.63 14.06
N ILE A 40 5.35 -12.72 13.29
CA ILE A 40 5.04 -12.67 11.85
C ILE A 40 3.70 -11.97 11.60
N SER A 41 2.66 -12.34 12.35
CA SER A 41 1.32 -11.76 12.18
C SER A 41 1.32 -10.25 12.45
N VAL A 42 1.95 -9.82 13.55
CA VAL A 42 2.07 -8.40 13.89
C VAL A 42 2.88 -7.65 12.83
N ALA A 43 4.02 -8.20 12.41
CA ALA A 43 4.88 -7.58 11.40
C ALA A 43 4.16 -7.41 10.05
N ASN A 44 3.40 -8.43 9.61
CA ASN A 44 2.60 -8.34 8.39
C ASN A 44 1.50 -7.28 8.50
N ASN A 45 0.81 -7.18 9.63
CA ASN A 45 -0.19 -6.15 9.87
C ASN A 45 0.42 -4.73 9.83
N LEU A 46 1.54 -4.52 10.50
CA LEU A 46 2.23 -3.22 10.48
C LEU A 46 2.70 -2.87 9.06
N LYS A 47 3.25 -3.84 8.33
CA LYS A 47 3.69 -3.64 6.95
C LYS A 47 2.52 -3.30 6.01
N SER A 48 1.40 -4.01 6.12
CA SER A 48 0.19 -3.71 5.33
C SER A 48 -0.45 -2.37 5.70
N SER A 49 -0.27 -1.92 6.95
CA SER A 49 -0.67 -0.58 7.40
C SER A 49 0.30 0.52 6.95
N GLY A 50 1.39 0.16 6.26
CA GLY A 50 2.32 1.10 5.65
C GLY A 50 3.57 1.45 6.47
N PHE A 51 3.84 0.75 7.58
CA PHE A 51 5.12 0.88 8.26
C PHE A 51 6.26 0.34 7.37
N GLU A 52 7.23 1.16 7.07
CA GLU A 52 8.42 0.78 6.31
C GLU A 52 9.45 0.06 7.19
N SER A 53 9.52 0.44 8.46
CA SER A 53 10.45 -0.13 9.44
C SER A 53 9.92 0.02 10.86
N ILE A 54 10.47 -0.76 11.78
CA ILE A 54 10.18 -0.73 13.21
C ILE A 54 11.48 -0.91 13.98
N GLU A 55 11.67 -0.19 15.08
CA GLU A 55 12.81 -0.41 15.99
C GLU A 55 12.53 -1.66 16.85
N THR A 56 13.05 -2.79 16.41
CA THR A 56 12.77 -4.11 16.98
C THR A 56 13.13 -4.21 18.48
N ARG A 57 14.16 -3.50 18.95
CA ARG A 57 14.55 -3.53 20.38
C ARG A 57 13.55 -2.79 21.26
N ALA A 58 13.05 -1.64 20.79
CA ALA A 58 12.00 -0.90 21.51
C ALA A 58 10.72 -1.72 21.59
N PHE A 59 10.34 -2.36 20.47
CA PHE A 59 9.18 -3.23 20.39
C PHE A 59 9.30 -4.42 21.37
N ALA A 60 10.43 -5.14 21.35
CA ALA A 60 10.67 -6.26 22.27
C ALA A 60 10.73 -5.82 23.73
N SER A 61 11.30 -4.62 24.03
CA SER A 61 11.31 -4.08 25.39
C SER A 61 9.90 -3.83 25.91
N ALA A 62 9.01 -3.26 25.07
CA ALA A 62 7.62 -3.03 25.47
C ALA A 62 6.88 -4.34 25.74
N PHE A 63 7.11 -5.39 24.94
CA PHE A 63 6.56 -6.73 25.21
C PHE A 63 7.03 -7.28 26.55
N SER A 64 8.34 -7.19 26.84
CA SER A 64 8.91 -7.65 28.12
C SER A 64 8.31 -6.88 29.29
N ASP A 65 8.28 -5.54 29.20
CA ASP A 65 7.75 -4.69 30.27
C ASP A 65 6.27 -5.07 30.61
N VAL A 66 5.43 -5.31 29.60
CA VAL A 66 4.04 -5.72 29.81
C VAL A 66 3.90 -7.13 30.39
N PHE A 67 4.60 -8.13 29.83
CA PHE A 67 4.47 -9.52 30.26
C PHE A 67 5.10 -9.81 31.63
N GLU A 68 6.14 -9.06 32.00
CA GLU A 68 6.82 -9.19 33.29
C GLU A 68 6.18 -8.30 34.38
N GLY A 69 5.22 -7.43 34.01
CA GLY A 69 4.58 -6.51 34.95
C GLY A 69 5.49 -5.34 35.37
N ASN A 70 6.46 -5.00 34.55
CA ASN A 70 7.34 -3.84 34.77
C ASN A 70 6.59 -2.52 34.49
N GLU A 71 7.14 -1.41 34.97
CA GLU A 71 6.64 -0.08 34.64
C GLU A 71 6.89 0.21 33.14
N VAL A 72 5.81 0.48 32.39
CA VAL A 72 5.91 0.88 30.98
C VAL A 72 6.42 2.31 30.85
N LYS A 73 7.28 2.57 29.87
CA LYS A 73 7.91 3.88 29.64
C LYS A 73 6.95 4.92 29.08
N ILE A 74 5.88 4.47 28.44
CA ILE A 74 4.82 5.27 27.83
C ILE A 74 3.50 4.62 28.29
N ASN A 75 2.61 5.37 28.90
CA ASN A 75 1.30 4.84 29.28
C ASN A 75 0.41 4.58 28.05
N GLU A 76 -0.65 3.82 28.23
CA GLU A 76 -1.50 3.35 27.12
C GLU A 76 -2.18 4.52 26.38
N GLU A 77 -2.58 5.59 27.08
CA GLU A 77 -3.21 6.76 26.47
C GLU A 77 -2.23 7.50 25.55
N ASP A 78 -1.04 7.82 26.05
CA ASP A 78 0.01 8.47 25.27
C ASP A 78 0.49 7.59 24.11
N ALA A 79 0.59 6.26 24.32
CA ALA A 79 0.96 5.32 23.27
C ALA A 79 -0.05 5.33 22.10
N ASN A 80 -1.34 5.34 22.40
CA ASN A 80 -2.40 5.41 21.41
C ASN A 80 -2.35 6.74 20.63
N LEU A 81 -2.13 7.86 21.29
CA LEU A 81 -1.98 9.16 20.63
C LEU A 81 -0.77 9.19 19.70
N LEU A 82 0.40 8.72 20.15
CA LEU A 82 1.62 8.65 19.35
C LEU A 82 1.44 7.78 18.10
N ILE A 83 0.76 6.64 18.23
CA ILE A 83 0.48 5.75 17.12
C ILE A 83 -0.47 6.44 16.12
N GLN A 84 -1.53 7.08 16.62
CA GLN A 84 -2.49 7.80 15.77
C GLN A 84 -1.81 8.94 15.01
N ASP A 85 -1.02 9.77 15.68
CA ASP A 85 -0.30 10.89 15.08
C ASP A 85 0.67 10.39 13.98
N TYR A 86 1.39 9.30 14.26
CA TYR A 86 2.29 8.69 13.28
C TYR A 86 1.55 8.20 12.03
N PHE A 87 0.37 7.60 12.20
CA PHE A 87 -0.44 7.18 11.04
C PHE A 87 -0.95 8.36 10.22
N VAL A 88 -1.31 9.48 10.86
CA VAL A 88 -1.71 10.71 10.17
C VAL A 88 -0.54 11.25 9.35
N GLU A 89 0.66 11.36 9.95
CA GLU A 89 1.85 11.81 9.25
C GLU A 89 2.23 10.90 8.07
N LEU A 90 2.17 9.58 8.28
CA LEU A 90 2.46 8.59 7.24
C LEU A 90 1.47 8.70 6.08
N SER A 91 0.18 8.86 6.39
CA SER A 91 -0.87 9.05 5.37
C SER A 91 -0.67 10.34 4.59
N GLN A 92 -0.34 11.44 5.26
CA GLN A 92 -0.05 12.72 4.60
C GLN A 92 1.16 12.65 3.69
N LYS A 93 2.24 11.99 4.14
CA LYS A 93 3.45 11.78 3.34
C LYS A 93 3.13 10.99 2.06
N LYS A 94 2.43 9.85 2.21
CA LYS A 94 2.03 9.01 1.07
C LYS A 94 1.12 9.76 0.09
N SER A 95 0.16 10.52 0.61
CA SER A 95 -0.70 11.38 -0.20
C SER A 95 0.10 12.37 -1.03
N GLN A 96 1.05 13.07 -0.43
CA GLN A 96 1.88 14.04 -1.14
C GLN A 96 2.79 13.38 -2.20
N GLU A 97 3.33 12.21 -1.90
CA GLU A 97 4.12 11.41 -2.85
C GLU A 97 3.25 10.95 -4.03
N ALA A 98 2.03 10.46 -3.77
CA ALA A 98 1.08 10.03 -4.80
C ALA A 98 0.64 11.18 -5.69
N ILE A 99 0.31 12.36 -5.12
CA ILE A 99 -0.03 13.58 -5.89
C ILE A 99 1.11 13.95 -6.83
N SER A 100 2.34 14.01 -6.30
CA SER A 100 3.50 14.39 -7.10
C SER A 100 3.79 13.40 -8.22
N ALA A 101 3.79 12.11 -7.91
CA ALA A 101 4.02 11.04 -8.88
C ALA A 101 2.91 10.99 -9.94
N GLY A 102 1.65 11.12 -9.52
CA GLY A 102 0.49 11.13 -10.40
C GLY A 102 0.51 12.31 -11.36
N GLN A 103 0.82 13.53 -10.88
CA GLN A 103 0.92 14.71 -11.71
C GLN A 103 2.02 14.56 -12.78
N VAL A 104 3.22 14.16 -12.37
CA VAL A 104 4.34 13.94 -13.32
C VAL A 104 3.96 12.90 -14.35
N PHE A 105 3.35 11.79 -13.92
CA PHE A 105 2.91 10.74 -14.81
C PHE A 105 1.87 11.22 -15.84
N LEU A 106 0.83 11.94 -15.40
CA LEU A 106 -0.24 12.44 -16.27
C LEU A 106 0.28 13.51 -17.24
N ASP A 107 1.18 14.39 -16.78
CA ASP A 107 1.81 15.41 -17.63
C ASP A 107 2.67 14.79 -18.74
N GLU A 108 3.38 13.71 -18.44
CA GLU A 108 4.16 12.98 -19.44
C GLU A 108 3.27 12.15 -20.37
N ASN A 109 2.25 11.49 -19.78
CA ASN A 109 1.32 10.67 -20.56
C ASN A 109 0.52 11.46 -21.57
N SER A 110 0.13 12.69 -21.21
CA SER A 110 -0.62 13.62 -22.08
C SER A 110 0.10 13.96 -23.39
N LYS A 111 1.43 13.79 -23.44
CA LYS A 111 2.27 14.10 -24.62
C LYS A 111 2.43 12.91 -25.56
N LYS A 112 1.96 11.73 -25.16
CA LYS A 112 2.07 10.50 -25.97
C LYS A 112 1.09 10.52 -27.12
N GLU A 113 1.53 10.03 -28.27
CA GLU A 113 0.66 9.81 -29.42
C GLU A 113 -0.45 8.81 -29.08
N GLY A 114 -1.68 9.08 -29.48
CA GLY A 114 -2.84 8.24 -29.20
C GLY A 114 -3.56 8.52 -27.88
N VAL A 115 -2.97 9.30 -26.98
CA VAL A 115 -3.63 9.72 -25.74
C VAL A 115 -4.56 10.89 -25.98
N THR A 116 -5.81 10.76 -25.57
CA THR A 116 -6.83 11.81 -25.58
C THR A 116 -7.11 12.26 -24.15
N ILE A 117 -7.28 13.59 -23.95
CA ILE A 117 -7.61 14.18 -22.66
C ILE A 117 -9.01 14.79 -22.76
N THR A 118 -9.86 14.47 -21.79
CA THR A 118 -11.20 15.07 -21.68
C THR A 118 -11.19 16.36 -20.86
N ALA A 119 -12.31 17.07 -20.85
CA ALA A 119 -12.43 18.31 -20.08
C ALA A 119 -12.35 18.10 -18.56
N SER A 120 -12.64 16.89 -18.04
CA SER A 120 -12.51 16.53 -16.63
C SER A 120 -11.07 16.24 -16.22
N GLY A 121 -10.15 16.05 -17.17
CA GLY A 121 -8.79 15.60 -16.95
C GLY A 121 -8.59 14.08 -17.05
N LEU A 122 -9.64 13.31 -17.34
CA LEU A 122 -9.49 11.88 -17.69
C LEU A 122 -8.63 11.78 -18.95
N GLN A 123 -7.62 10.90 -18.92
CA GLN A 123 -6.84 10.57 -20.11
C GLN A 123 -7.17 9.14 -20.53
N TYR A 124 -7.26 8.89 -21.84
CA TYR A 124 -7.49 7.55 -22.36
C TYR A 124 -6.80 7.33 -23.70
N GLU A 125 -6.55 6.05 -23.98
CA GLU A 125 -6.02 5.55 -25.24
C GLU A 125 -6.93 4.43 -25.75
N VAL A 126 -7.28 4.46 -27.04
CA VAL A 126 -8.10 3.42 -27.67
C VAL A 126 -7.17 2.31 -28.16
N LEU A 127 -7.17 1.18 -27.46
CA LEU A 127 -6.38 0.00 -27.84
C LEU A 127 -7.07 -0.81 -28.93
N THR A 128 -8.40 -0.91 -28.85
CA THR A 128 -9.24 -1.59 -29.85
C THR A 128 -10.56 -0.84 -29.99
N ASN A 129 -10.95 -0.58 -31.23
CA ASN A 129 -12.25 0.00 -31.51
C ASN A 129 -13.34 -1.07 -31.42
N GLY A 130 -14.46 -0.75 -30.76
CA GLY A 130 -15.69 -1.53 -30.81
C GLY A 130 -16.58 -1.10 -31.98
N THR A 131 -17.60 -1.90 -32.24
CA THR A 131 -18.58 -1.63 -33.29
C THR A 131 -20.03 -1.62 -32.77
N GLY A 132 -20.20 -1.92 -31.46
CA GLY A 132 -21.52 -1.92 -30.83
C GLY A 132 -21.97 -0.55 -30.36
N ALA A 133 -23.07 -0.50 -29.60
CA ALA A 133 -23.59 0.72 -29.00
C ALA A 133 -22.69 1.21 -27.86
N ASN A 134 -22.80 2.50 -27.54
CA ASN A 134 -22.21 3.07 -26.33
C ASN A 134 -23.23 2.98 -25.18
N PRO A 135 -22.80 2.65 -23.97
CA PRO A 135 -23.70 2.66 -22.81
C PRO A 135 -24.11 4.08 -22.42
N VAL A 136 -25.28 4.17 -21.80
CA VAL A 136 -25.71 5.39 -21.12
C VAL A 136 -25.58 5.20 -19.60
N GLU A 137 -25.65 6.29 -18.85
CA GLU A 137 -25.41 6.30 -17.39
C GLU A 137 -26.29 5.33 -16.60
N THR A 138 -27.51 5.03 -17.09
CA THR A 138 -28.48 4.13 -16.44
C THR A 138 -28.30 2.66 -16.76
N ASP A 139 -27.41 2.33 -17.68
CA ASP A 139 -27.18 0.96 -18.13
C ASP A 139 -26.37 0.15 -17.13
N GLN A 140 -26.45 -1.17 -17.27
CA GLN A 140 -25.48 -2.10 -16.69
C GLN A 140 -24.53 -2.58 -17.78
N VAL A 141 -23.25 -2.68 -17.46
CA VAL A 141 -22.23 -3.15 -18.39
C VAL A 141 -21.48 -4.35 -17.83
N THR A 142 -21.09 -5.25 -18.71
CA THR A 142 -20.17 -6.34 -18.41
C THR A 142 -18.83 -6.05 -19.05
N VAL A 143 -17.76 -6.09 -18.25
CA VAL A 143 -16.40 -5.71 -18.66
C VAL A 143 -15.35 -6.71 -18.18
N HIS A 144 -14.26 -6.81 -18.93
CA HIS A 144 -12.98 -7.22 -18.35
C HIS A 144 -12.15 -5.98 -18.04
N TYR A 145 -11.42 -6.03 -16.92
CA TYR A 145 -10.51 -4.95 -16.55
C TYR A 145 -9.29 -5.45 -15.80
N HIS A 146 -8.24 -4.65 -15.87
CA HIS A 146 -7.01 -4.81 -15.11
C HIS A 146 -6.58 -3.44 -14.59
N GLY A 147 -6.54 -3.27 -13.27
CA GLY A 147 -6.27 -2.01 -12.59
C GLY A 147 -4.93 -2.03 -11.89
N THR A 148 -4.10 -1.00 -12.15
CA THR A 148 -2.79 -0.81 -11.54
C THR A 148 -2.61 0.62 -11.02
N LEU A 149 -1.76 0.78 -10.02
CA LEU A 149 -1.18 2.07 -9.65
C LEU A 149 -0.13 2.52 -10.68
N VAL A 150 0.37 3.75 -10.55
CA VAL A 150 1.41 4.30 -11.44
C VAL A 150 2.71 3.49 -11.37
N ASP A 151 3.04 2.91 -10.23
CA ASP A 151 4.22 2.06 -10.03
C ASP A 151 4.07 0.63 -10.59
N GLY A 152 2.89 0.30 -11.14
CA GLY A 152 2.56 -1.01 -11.70
C GLY A 152 1.98 -2.00 -10.70
N THR A 153 1.78 -1.62 -9.44
CA THR A 153 1.13 -2.46 -8.44
C THR A 153 -0.31 -2.77 -8.85
N VAL A 154 -0.64 -4.04 -9.04
CA VAL A 154 -2.00 -4.49 -9.37
C VAL A 154 -2.85 -4.43 -8.11
N PHE A 155 -3.95 -3.68 -8.15
CA PHE A 155 -4.88 -3.59 -7.02
C PHE A 155 -6.17 -4.38 -7.26
N ASP A 156 -6.60 -4.54 -8.51
CA ASP A 156 -7.76 -5.36 -8.87
C ASP A 156 -7.72 -5.77 -10.35
N SER A 157 -8.15 -7.01 -10.65
CA SER A 157 -8.15 -7.55 -12.02
C SER A 157 -9.20 -8.63 -12.20
N SER A 158 -10.20 -8.37 -13.03
CA SER A 158 -11.16 -9.39 -13.46
C SER A 158 -10.54 -10.42 -14.41
N VAL A 159 -9.46 -10.03 -15.09
CA VAL A 159 -8.71 -10.92 -16.00
C VAL A 159 -7.96 -11.99 -15.18
N GLU A 160 -7.29 -11.59 -14.08
CA GLU A 160 -6.62 -12.53 -13.18
C GLU A 160 -7.59 -13.46 -12.45
N ARG A 161 -8.80 -12.97 -12.14
CA ARG A 161 -9.88 -13.81 -11.59
C ARG A 161 -10.49 -14.76 -12.61
N GLY A 162 -10.23 -14.56 -13.91
CA GLY A 162 -10.78 -15.38 -14.99
C GLY A 162 -12.29 -15.20 -15.24
N GLN A 163 -12.91 -14.15 -14.70
CA GLN A 163 -14.33 -13.87 -14.83
C GLN A 163 -14.59 -12.37 -15.04
N PRO A 164 -15.41 -11.98 -16.05
CA PRO A 164 -15.80 -10.60 -16.22
C PRO A 164 -16.65 -10.11 -15.04
N ALA A 165 -16.72 -8.81 -14.88
CA ALA A 165 -17.51 -8.18 -13.82
C ALA A 165 -18.63 -7.34 -14.44
N THR A 166 -19.77 -7.27 -13.75
CA THR A 166 -20.92 -6.47 -14.18
C THR A 166 -21.18 -5.35 -13.18
N PHE A 167 -21.31 -4.12 -13.69
CA PHE A 167 -21.52 -2.90 -12.92
C PHE A 167 -22.62 -2.05 -13.52
N PRO A 168 -23.41 -1.33 -12.70
CA PRO A 168 -24.17 -0.19 -13.17
C PRO A 168 -23.20 0.94 -13.54
N VAL A 169 -23.39 1.59 -14.70
CA VAL A 169 -22.50 2.67 -15.17
C VAL A 169 -22.39 3.79 -14.14
N ASN A 170 -23.48 4.15 -13.47
CA ASN A 170 -23.49 5.19 -12.42
C ASN A 170 -23.06 4.70 -11.03
N GLY A 171 -22.63 3.45 -10.90
CA GLY A 171 -22.20 2.84 -9.62
C GLY A 171 -20.70 2.68 -9.46
N VAL A 172 -19.91 3.21 -10.39
CA VAL A 172 -18.45 3.13 -10.40
C VAL A 172 -17.83 4.52 -10.18
N ILE A 173 -16.50 4.59 -10.10
CA ILE A 173 -15.78 5.88 -9.94
C ILE A 173 -16.05 6.83 -11.12
N PRO A 174 -16.03 8.17 -10.90
CA PRO A 174 -16.38 9.15 -11.92
C PRO A 174 -15.62 8.98 -13.25
N GLY A 175 -14.33 8.68 -13.20
CA GLY A 175 -13.53 8.42 -14.40
C GLY A 175 -14.02 7.23 -15.22
N TRP A 176 -14.57 6.20 -14.59
CA TRP A 176 -15.20 5.09 -15.29
C TRP A 176 -16.56 5.45 -15.84
N VAL A 177 -17.39 6.21 -15.09
CA VAL A 177 -18.69 6.71 -15.59
C VAL A 177 -18.51 7.47 -16.90
N GLU A 178 -17.52 8.33 -16.97
CA GLU A 178 -17.17 9.08 -18.17
C GLU A 178 -16.63 8.18 -19.28
N ALA A 179 -15.63 7.35 -18.96
CA ALA A 179 -14.95 6.50 -19.94
C ALA A 179 -15.92 5.49 -20.62
N LEU A 180 -16.77 4.83 -19.83
CA LEU A 180 -17.71 3.83 -20.34
C LEU A 180 -18.68 4.43 -21.39
N GLN A 181 -19.11 5.66 -21.20
CA GLN A 181 -19.99 6.35 -22.16
C GLN A 181 -19.26 6.75 -23.45
N LEU A 182 -17.92 6.83 -23.43
CA LEU A 182 -17.10 7.02 -24.63
C LEU A 182 -16.79 5.71 -25.36
N MET A 183 -16.91 4.57 -24.68
CA MET A 183 -16.61 3.25 -25.21
C MET A 183 -17.81 2.68 -25.96
N SER A 184 -17.56 1.96 -27.05
CA SER A 184 -18.56 1.13 -27.72
C SER A 184 -18.35 -0.35 -27.37
N VAL A 185 -19.41 -1.15 -27.35
CA VAL A 185 -19.31 -2.61 -27.11
C VAL A 185 -18.31 -3.22 -28.08
N GLY A 186 -17.41 -4.04 -27.54
CA GLY A 186 -16.28 -4.67 -28.24
C GLY A 186 -15.00 -3.81 -28.24
N SER A 187 -15.01 -2.62 -27.65
CA SER A 187 -13.80 -1.78 -27.53
C SER A 187 -12.97 -2.16 -26.32
N LYS A 188 -11.67 -1.87 -26.42
CA LYS A 188 -10.71 -1.92 -25.29
C LYS A 188 -9.99 -0.59 -25.17
N TYR A 189 -10.09 0.03 -24.02
CA TYR A 189 -9.46 1.31 -23.71
C TYR A 189 -8.44 1.14 -22.57
N LYS A 190 -7.42 1.97 -22.61
CA LYS A 190 -6.55 2.20 -21.46
C LYS A 190 -6.86 3.57 -20.89
N LEU A 191 -7.22 3.57 -19.61
CA LEU A 191 -7.66 4.76 -18.87
C LEU A 191 -6.57 5.17 -17.90
N TYR A 192 -6.33 6.45 -17.78
CA TYR A 192 -5.43 7.08 -16.82
C TYR A 192 -6.25 8.10 -16.05
N ILE A 193 -6.60 7.76 -14.83
CA ILE A 193 -7.64 8.42 -14.04
C ILE A 193 -6.99 9.22 -12.93
N PRO A 194 -7.04 10.55 -12.95
CA PRO A 194 -6.60 11.37 -11.82
C PRO A 194 -7.37 11.00 -10.55
N SER A 195 -6.76 11.19 -9.41
CA SER A 195 -7.35 10.80 -8.11
C SER A 195 -8.72 11.41 -7.85
N ASP A 196 -8.96 12.65 -8.30
CA ASP A 196 -10.24 13.36 -8.15
C ASP A 196 -11.39 12.68 -8.90
N LEU A 197 -11.07 11.92 -9.95
CA LEU A 197 -12.03 11.09 -10.71
C LEU A 197 -12.04 9.61 -10.24
N ALA A 198 -11.30 9.31 -9.18
CA ALA A 198 -11.16 7.98 -8.60
C ALA A 198 -11.61 7.95 -7.13
N TYR A 199 -10.71 7.67 -6.19
CA TYR A 199 -11.03 7.51 -4.77
C TYR A 199 -10.57 8.70 -3.90
N GLY A 200 -9.93 9.72 -4.49
CA GLY A 200 -9.51 10.95 -3.83
C GLY A 200 -8.60 10.72 -2.62
N ASP A 201 -8.79 11.53 -1.60
CA ASP A 201 -8.01 11.55 -0.36
C ASP A 201 -8.22 10.33 0.55
N ARG A 202 -9.27 9.56 0.32
CA ARG A 202 -9.61 8.39 1.13
C ARG A 202 -8.90 7.12 0.68
N GLY A 203 -8.58 7.01 -0.61
CA GLY A 203 -8.13 5.74 -1.19
C GLY A 203 -9.19 4.65 -1.12
N ALA A 204 -8.81 3.39 -1.37
CA ALA A 204 -9.73 2.25 -1.34
C ALA A 204 -9.00 0.92 -1.10
N GLY A 205 -9.68 -0.02 -0.41
CA GLY A 205 -9.29 -1.43 -0.34
C GLY A 205 -7.92 -1.76 0.26
N GLY A 206 -7.28 -0.82 0.94
CA GLY A 206 -5.96 -0.99 1.56
C GLY A 206 -4.77 -1.01 0.58
N LEU A 207 -4.99 -1.22 -0.72
CA LEU A 207 -3.95 -1.15 -1.76
C LEU A 207 -3.92 0.20 -2.46
N ILE A 208 -5.07 0.86 -2.62
CA ILE A 208 -5.14 2.20 -3.20
C ILE A 208 -5.01 3.22 -2.08
N GLY A 209 -3.84 3.84 -2.00
CA GLY A 209 -3.56 4.90 -1.04
C GLY A 209 -4.33 6.19 -1.33
N PRO A 210 -4.21 7.20 -0.45
CA PRO A 210 -4.79 8.51 -0.70
C PRO A 210 -4.16 9.18 -1.93
N ASN A 211 -5.01 9.79 -2.74
CA ASN A 211 -4.65 10.57 -3.93
C ASN A 211 -3.90 9.80 -5.03
N GLU A 212 -4.07 8.49 -5.10
CA GLU A 212 -3.47 7.67 -6.16
C GLU A 212 -4.12 7.94 -7.53
N THR A 213 -3.28 8.14 -8.54
CA THR A 213 -3.67 8.08 -9.96
C THR A 213 -3.81 6.62 -10.36
N LEU A 214 -4.91 6.26 -11.00
CA LEU A 214 -5.20 4.88 -11.37
C LEU A 214 -5.05 4.65 -12.87
N ILE A 215 -4.54 3.49 -13.23
CA ILE A 215 -4.44 3.03 -14.61
C ILE A 215 -5.31 1.80 -14.76
N PHE A 216 -6.18 1.79 -15.77
CA PHE A 216 -7.00 0.62 -16.09
C PHE A 216 -6.89 0.27 -17.56
N GLU A 217 -6.79 -1.01 -17.87
CA GLU A 217 -7.20 -1.52 -19.16
C GLU A 217 -8.62 -2.07 -19.01
N VAL A 218 -9.55 -1.56 -19.81
CA VAL A 218 -10.98 -1.94 -19.75
C VAL A 218 -11.43 -2.41 -21.11
N GLU A 219 -12.04 -3.59 -21.17
CA GLU A 219 -12.70 -4.14 -22.33
C GLU A 219 -14.21 -4.20 -22.09
N LEU A 220 -15.00 -3.49 -22.89
CA LEU A 220 -16.47 -3.46 -22.80
C LEU A 220 -17.06 -4.61 -23.60
N LEU A 221 -17.58 -5.62 -22.88
CA LEU A 221 -18.09 -6.85 -23.50
C LEU A 221 -19.55 -6.75 -23.90
N SER A 222 -20.40 -6.18 -23.04
CA SER A 222 -21.86 -6.03 -23.31
C SER A 222 -22.48 -4.91 -22.50
N ILE A 223 -23.62 -4.45 -22.98
CA ILE A 223 -24.63 -3.65 -22.26
C ILE A 223 -25.79 -4.62 -21.94
N ASN A 224 -26.27 -4.60 -20.69
CA ASN A 224 -27.27 -5.56 -20.18
C ASN A 224 -28.61 -4.85 -19.90
#